data_e11fbe8d0943d9f274aa9fca0672ae26
#
_entry.id   e11fbe8d0943d9f274aa9fca0672ae26
#
_cell.length_a   1.000
_cell.length_b   1.000
_cell.length_c   1.000
_cell.angle_alpha   90.00
_cell.angle_beta   90.00
_cell.angle_gamma   90.00
#
_symmetry.space_group_name_H-M   'P 1'
#
loop_
_entity.id
_entity.type
_entity.pdbx_description
1 polymer ?
#
loop_
_entity_poly.entity_id
_entity_poly.type
_entity_poly.pdbx_seq_one_letter_code
_entity_poly.pdbx_strand_id
1 'polypeptide(L)'
;MIPFSKTDFVHTRLTHSLEVSVVARTLGRLAGKEILYKHPSLSEIDGYKSNDFGAIVAAAALSHDIGNPPFGHSGEKAIGYFFSNGKGTKYKEMLSDAEYCDLSNFEGNANGFKILVESKDGLPGGLRLSYGTLGAFIKYPKTSFPQYKTQNISEKKFGVFQSELTFFQELMNSLKIQKNNSSYARHPLAFLVEAADDICY
;
A
#
# COMPACT_ATOMS: atom_id res chain seq x y z
N MET A 1 -9.79 -15.53 1.35
CA MET A 1 -9.72 -16.80 2.11
C MET A 1 -11.12 -17.38 2.17
N ILE A 2 -11.30 -18.65 1.84
CA ILE A 2 -12.61 -19.34 1.88
C ILE A 2 -12.57 -20.22 3.13
N PRO A 3 -13.50 -20.05 4.08
CA PRO A 3 -13.48 -20.86 5.30
C PRO A 3 -13.96 -22.28 5.01
N PHE A 4 -13.08 -23.26 5.21
CA PHE A 4 -13.41 -24.69 5.09
C PHE A 4 -13.62 -25.39 6.44
N SER A 5 -13.46 -24.67 7.56
CA SER A 5 -13.60 -25.26 8.89
C SER A 5 -14.93 -24.88 9.57
N LYS A 6 -15.46 -25.79 10.39
CA LYS A 6 -16.61 -25.58 11.26
C LYS A 6 -16.22 -25.00 12.61
N THR A 7 -15.13 -24.21 12.67
CA THR A 7 -14.67 -23.58 13.91
C THR A 7 -15.47 -22.32 14.21
N ASP A 8 -15.58 -21.94 15.47
CA ASP A 8 -16.31 -20.75 15.94
C ASP A 8 -15.73 -19.43 15.40
N PHE A 9 -14.44 -19.43 15.00
CA PHE A 9 -13.77 -18.29 14.39
C PHE A 9 -13.48 -18.56 12.91
N VAL A 10 -14.09 -17.74 12.06
CA VAL A 10 -13.87 -17.80 10.61
C VAL A 10 -12.90 -16.73 10.19
N HIS A 11 -11.70 -17.14 9.76
CA HIS A 11 -10.66 -16.25 9.26
C HIS A 11 -11.00 -15.78 7.83
N THR A 12 -11.67 -14.64 7.73
CA THR A 12 -11.98 -13.96 6.47
C THR A 12 -10.98 -12.84 6.23
N ARG A 13 -10.94 -12.25 5.02
CA ARG A 13 -10.14 -11.05 4.76
C ARG A 13 -10.46 -9.91 5.73
N LEU A 14 -11.74 -9.72 6.05
CA LEU A 14 -12.16 -8.68 7.01
C LEU A 14 -11.61 -8.92 8.41
N THR A 15 -11.79 -10.14 8.95
CA THR A 15 -11.30 -10.47 10.31
C THR A 15 -9.79 -10.42 10.38
N HIS A 16 -9.08 -10.88 9.34
CA HIS A 16 -7.63 -10.74 9.21
C HIS A 16 -7.19 -9.27 9.23
N SER A 17 -7.78 -8.40 8.40
CA SER A 17 -7.42 -6.98 8.39
C SER A 17 -7.67 -6.29 9.73
N LEU A 18 -8.73 -6.65 10.44
CA LEU A 18 -9.00 -6.14 11.79
C LEU A 18 -7.94 -6.60 12.79
N GLU A 19 -7.55 -7.88 12.76
CA GLU A 19 -6.51 -8.44 13.61
C GLU A 19 -5.15 -7.78 13.35
N VAL A 20 -4.73 -7.69 12.09
CA VAL A 20 -3.50 -6.99 11.66
C VAL A 20 -3.52 -5.54 12.16
N SER A 21 -4.64 -4.83 12.04
CA SER A 21 -4.77 -3.46 12.52
C SER A 21 -4.55 -3.30 14.03
N VAL A 22 -5.01 -4.27 14.84
CA VAL A 22 -4.81 -4.25 16.32
C VAL A 22 -3.33 -4.46 16.66
N VAL A 23 -2.67 -5.44 16.03
CA VAL A 23 -1.24 -5.70 16.22
C VAL A 23 -0.42 -4.50 15.74
N ALA A 24 -0.73 -3.98 14.56
CA ALA A 24 -0.08 -2.80 13.96
C ALA A 24 -0.17 -1.56 14.86
N ARG A 25 -1.32 -1.33 15.49
CA ARG A 25 -1.51 -0.25 16.47
C ARG A 25 -0.53 -0.36 17.63
N THR A 26 -0.35 -1.58 18.14
CA THR A 26 0.57 -1.82 19.24
C THR A 26 2.03 -1.57 18.83
N LEU A 27 2.44 -2.10 17.67
CA LEU A 27 3.78 -1.88 17.13
C LEU A 27 4.03 -0.38 16.86
N GLY A 28 3.08 0.31 16.26
CA GLY A 28 3.16 1.75 16.00
C GLY A 28 3.31 2.57 17.28
N ARG A 29 2.57 2.23 18.36
CA ARG A 29 2.71 2.90 19.66
C ARG A 29 4.06 2.66 20.33
N LEU A 30 4.59 1.45 20.23
CA LEU A 30 5.92 1.11 20.76
C LEU A 30 7.01 1.90 20.02
N ALA A 31 7.00 1.85 18.68
CA ALA A 31 7.92 2.63 17.86
C ALA A 31 7.77 4.15 18.11
N GLY A 32 6.54 4.65 18.23
CA GLY A 32 6.26 6.05 18.53
C GLY A 32 6.86 6.51 19.85
N LYS A 33 6.85 5.68 20.91
CA LYS A 33 7.52 6.01 22.18
C LYS A 33 9.04 6.21 21.99
N GLU A 34 9.69 5.31 21.27
CA GLU A 34 11.12 5.39 20.99
C GLU A 34 11.48 6.58 20.09
N ILE A 35 10.65 6.88 19.09
CA ILE A 35 10.84 8.04 18.22
C ILE A 35 10.72 9.33 19.02
N LEU A 36 9.71 9.49 19.84
CA LEU A 36 9.50 10.69 20.66
C LEU A 36 10.58 10.85 21.74
N TYR A 37 11.08 9.75 22.29
CA TYR A 37 12.22 9.78 23.22
C TYR A 37 13.51 10.29 22.53
N LYS A 38 13.77 9.84 21.30
CA LYS A 38 14.94 10.27 20.50
C LYS A 38 14.80 11.68 19.91
N HIS A 39 13.56 12.12 19.69
CA HIS A 39 13.23 13.40 19.06
C HIS A 39 12.17 14.15 19.88
N PRO A 40 12.54 14.70 21.06
CA PRO A 40 11.57 15.32 21.99
C PRO A 40 10.77 16.49 21.37
N SER A 41 11.38 17.22 20.42
CA SER A 41 10.71 18.33 19.72
C SER A 41 9.40 17.93 19.04
N LEU A 42 9.28 16.69 18.59
CA LEU A 42 8.03 16.19 17.99
C LEU A 42 6.86 16.20 18.98
N SER A 43 7.11 15.97 20.28
CA SER A 43 6.07 16.04 21.30
C SER A 43 5.93 17.42 21.92
N GLU A 44 7.02 18.12 22.14
CA GLU A 44 7.07 19.42 22.85
C GLU A 44 6.60 20.59 21.97
N ILE A 45 6.96 20.58 20.68
CA ILE A 45 6.64 21.65 19.73
C ILE A 45 5.43 21.25 18.87
N ASP A 46 5.45 20.04 18.28
CA ASP A 46 4.44 19.62 17.31
C ASP A 46 3.27 18.85 17.96
N GLY A 47 3.37 18.51 19.27
CA GLY A 47 2.31 17.88 20.05
C GLY A 47 2.03 16.41 19.72
N TYR A 48 2.91 15.74 18.95
CA TYR A 48 2.74 14.32 18.63
C TYR A 48 2.81 13.41 19.85
N LYS A 49 1.96 12.38 19.86
CA LYS A 49 1.89 11.35 20.90
C LYS A 49 2.15 9.98 20.30
N SER A 50 2.59 9.03 21.10
CA SER A 50 2.79 7.64 20.65
C SER A 50 1.52 7.01 20.05
N ASN A 51 0.35 7.45 20.47
CA ASN A 51 -0.94 7.02 19.92
C ASN A 51 -1.13 7.44 18.46
N ASP A 52 -0.55 8.56 18.01
CA ASP A 52 -0.67 9.03 16.63
C ASP A 52 0.07 8.08 15.68
N PHE A 53 1.27 7.63 16.05
CA PHE A 53 1.99 6.58 15.34
C PHE A 53 1.19 5.27 15.28
N GLY A 54 0.59 4.88 16.40
CA GLY A 54 -0.30 3.72 16.46
C GLY A 54 -1.52 3.83 15.55
N ALA A 55 -2.12 5.03 15.46
CA ALA A 55 -3.28 5.27 14.58
C ALA A 55 -2.89 5.22 13.10
N ILE A 56 -1.75 5.81 12.72
CA ILE A 56 -1.23 5.76 11.35
C ILE A 56 -1.00 4.33 10.89
N VAL A 57 -0.26 3.54 11.69
CA VAL A 57 0.09 2.16 11.32
C VAL A 57 -1.16 1.27 11.30
N ALA A 58 -2.09 1.46 12.26
CA ALA A 58 -3.34 0.72 12.31
C ALA A 58 -4.25 0.99 11.10
N ALA A 59 -4.36 2.24 10.67
CA ALA A 59 -5.17 2.60 9.50
C ALA A 59 -4.56 2.04 8.20
N ALA A 60 -3.24 2.12 8.04
CA ALA A 60 -2.54 1.53 6.92
C ALA A 60 -2.70 0.00 6.89
N ALA A 61 -2.57 -0.66 8.05
CA ALA A 61 -2.76 -2.10 8.18
C ALA A 61 -4.20 -2.55 7.91
N LEU A 62 -5.20 -1.78 8.35
CA LEU A 62 -6.60 -2.08 8.07
C LEU A 62 -6.89 -2.12 6.56
N SER A 63 -6.18 -1.30 5.79
CA SER A 63 -6.36 -1.17 4.34
C SER A 63 -5.39 -2.00 3.49
N HIS A 64 -4.41 -2.72 4.10
CA HIS A 64 -3.31 -3.34 3.37
C HIS A 64 -3.75 -4.26 2.23
N ASP A 65 -4.87 -4.96 2.39
CA ASP A 65 -5.42 -5.94 1.45
C ASP A 65 -6.59 -5.42 0.58
N ILE A 66 -6.94 -4.13 0.68
CA ILE A 66 -8.13 -3.56 0.03
C ILE A 66 -8.10 -3.67 -1.51
N GLY A 67 -6.91 -3.70 -2.10
CA GLY A 67 -6.72 -3.79 -3.55
C GLY A 67 -6.62 -5.20 -4.10
N ASN A 68 -6.56 -6.22 -3.26
CA ASN A 68 -6.40 -7.59 -3.69
C ASN A 68 -7.67 -8.10 -4.41
N PRO A 69 -7.55 -8.65 -5.64
CA PRO A 69 -8.68 -9.22 -6.34
C PRO A 69 -9.16 -10.52 -5.68
N PRO A 70 -10.34 -11.04 -6.05
CA PRO A 70 -10.75 -12.39 -5.69
C PRO A 70 -9.65 -13.40 -6.04
N PHE A 71 -9.40 -14.38 -5.16
CA PHE A 71 -8.35 -15.39 -5.28
C PHE A 71 -6.89 -14.85 -5.19
N GLY A 72 -6.68 -13.61 -4.72
CA GLY A 72 -5.36 -13.05 -4.45
C GLY A 72 -4.43 -13.10 -5.67
N HIS A 73 -3.21 -13.63 -5.52
CA HIS A 73 -2.22 -13.70 -6.60
C HIS A 73 -2.69 -14.49 -7.84
N SER A 74 -3.59 -15.46 -7.68
CA SER A 74 -4.16 -16.16 -8.85
C SER A 74 -5.10 -15.22 -9.63
N GLY A 75 -5.85 -14.37 -8.92
CA GLY A 75 -6.67 -13.32 -9.52
C GLY A 75 -5.83 -12.26 -10.24
N GLU A 76 -4.74 -11.79 -9.63
CA GLU A 76 -3.78 -10.87 -10.26
C GLU A 76 -3.25 -11.44 -11.57
N LYS A 77 -2.79 -12.69 -11.55
CA LYS A 77 -2.30 -13.40 -12.75
C LYS A 77 -3.39 -13.53 -13.81
N ALA A 78 -4.62 -13.82 -13.43
CA ALA A 78 -5.74 -13.95 -14.38
C ALA A 78 -6.07 -12.61 -15.06
N ILE A 79 -6.06 -11.50 -14.29
CA ILE A 79 -6.25 -10.16 -14.84
C ILE A 79 -5.11 -9.82 -15.80
N GLY A 80 -3.85 -9.98 -15.38
CA GLY A 80 -2.68 -9.74 -16.22
C GLY A 80 -2.70 -10.57 -17.51
N TYR A 81 -3.04 -11.86 -17.41
CA TYR A 81 -3.16 -12.75 -18.57
C TYR A 81 -4.25 -12.30 -19.55
N PHE A 82 -5.40 -11.82 -19.05
CA PHE A 82 -6.46 -11.28 -19.90
C PHE A 82 -5.96 -10.16 -20.80
N PHE A 83 -5.15 -9.23 -20.27
CA PHE A 83 -4.59 -8.13 -21.04
C PHE A 83 -3.39 -8.54 -21.90
N SER A 84 -2.52 -9.43 -21.42
CA SER A 84 -1.29 -9.81 -22.13
C SER A 84 -1.50 -10.87 -23.22
N ASN A 85 -2.43 -11.81 -23.05
CA ASN A 85 -2.65 -12.97 -23.93
C ASN A 85 -4.12 -13.24 -24.25
N GLY A 86 -5.05 -12.58 -23.58
CA GLY A 86 -6.49 -12.76 -23.73
C GLY A 86 -7.14 -11.71 -24.64
N LYS A 87 -8.45 -11.57 -24.51
CA LYS A 87 -9.25 -10.61 -25.28
C LYS A 87 -8.91 -9.13 -24.96
N GLY A 88 -8.20 -8.88 -23.87
CA GLY A 88 -7.75 -7.55 -23.49
C GLY A 88 -6.59 -6.99 -24.32
N THR A 89 -5.90 -7.83 -25.11
CA THR A 89 -4.80 -7.41 -26.00
C THR A 89 -5.21 -6.33 -27.00
N LYS A 90 -6.49 -6.29 -27.37
CA LYS A 90 -7.06 -5.26 -28.26
C LYS A 90 -6.93 -3.82 -27.71
N TYR A 91 -6.77 -3.66 -26.40
CA TYR A 91 -6.62 -2.33 -25.78
C TYR A 91 -5.19 -1.78 -25.84
N LYS A 92 -4.22 -2.58 -26.30
CA LYS A 92 -2.82 -2.18 -26.35
C LYS A 92 -2.59 -0.92 -27.21
N GLU A 93 -3.30 -0.82 -28.33
CA GLU A 93 -3.18 0.33 -29.25
C GLU A 93 -3.86 1.60 -28.74
N MET A 94 -4.69 1.49 -27.67
CA MET A 94 -5.44 2.60 -27.10
C MET A 94 -4.76 3.19 -25.86
N LEU A 95 -3.71 2.54 -25.35
CA LEU A 95 -3.02 2.86 -24.12
C LEU A 95 -1.54 3.14 -24.40
N SER A 96 -0.92 3.96 -23.57
CA SER A 96 0.53 4.05 -23.54
C SER A 96 1.18 2.75 -23.07
N ASP A 97 2.45 2.53 -23.38
CA ASP A 97 3.18 1.34 -22.92
C ASP A 97 3.16 1.20 -21.41
N ALA A 98 3.20 2.30 -20.67
CA ALA A 98 3.18 2.32 -19.22
C ALA A 98 1.80 1.91 -18.65
N GLU A 99 0.71 2.44 -19.20
CA GLU A 99 -0.65 2.06 -18.81
C GLU A 99 -0.97 0.60 -19.18
N TYR A 100 -0.51 0.15 -20.34
CA TYR A 100 -0.65 -1.26 -20.72
C TYR A 100 0.16 -2.17 -19.81
N CYS A 101 1.33 -1.71 -19.36
CA CYS A 101 2.15 -2.43 -18.39
C CYS A 101 1.43 -2.60 -17.03
N ASP A 102 0.73 -1.57 -16.56
CA ASP A 102 -0.09 -1.63 -15.35
C ASP A 102 -1.14 -2.75 -15.42
N LEU A 103 -1.83 -2.87 -16.55
CA LEU A 103 -2.90 -3.85 -16.74
C LEU A 103 -2.36 -5.26 -16.97
N SER A 104 -1.30 -5.41 -17.79
CA SER A 104 -0.70 -6.72 -18.12
C SER A 104 0.08 -7.33 -16.95
N ASN A 105 0.50 -6.53 -15.98
CA ASN A 105 1.16 -6.97 -14.74
C ASN A 105 0.36 -6.61 -13.49
N PHE A 106 -0.96 -6.62 -13.55
CA PHE A 106 -1.85 -6.16 -12.49
C PHE A 106 -1.35 -6.57 -11.09
N GLU A 107 -1.33 -5.60 -10.18
CA GLU A 107 -0.80 -5.75 -8.82
C GLU A 107 -1.79 -5.20 -7.78
N GLY A 108 -2.19 -6.02 -6.81
CA GLY A 108 -3.13 -5.64 -5.76
C GLY A 108 -2.67 -4.45 -4.92
N ASN A 109 -1.37 -4.32 -4.67
CA ASN A 109 -0.83 -3.17 -3.92
C ASN A 109 -1.09 -1.84 -4.65
N ALA A 110 -0.89 -1.81 -5.97
CA ALA A 110 -1.17 -0.62 -6.78
C ALA A 110 -2.67 -0.31 -6.83
N ASN A 111 -3.50 -1.35 -6.99
CA ASN A 111 -4.95 -1.21 -6.95
C ASN A 111 -5.44 -0.71 -5.59
N GLY A 112 -4.82 -1.14 -4.50
CA GLY A 112 -5.11 -0.64 -3.15
C GLY A 112 -4.84 0.84 -3.02
N PHE A 113 -3.68 1.30 -3.48
CA PHE A 113 -3.36 2.74 -3.48
C PHE A 113 -4.38 3.54 -4.30
N LYS A 114 -4.73 3.06 -5.51
CA LYS A 114 -5.79 3.68 -6.33
C LYS A 114 -7.11 3.81 -5.56
N ILE A 115 -7.60 2.74 -4.95
CA ILE A 115 -8.86 2.74 -4.18
C ILE A 115 -8.83 3.78 -3.05
N LEU A 116 -7.68 3.94 -2.38
CA LEU A 116 -7.53 4.86 -1.25
C LEU A 116 -7.51 6.33 -1.68
N VAL A 117 -6.99 6.66 -2.87
CA VAL A 117 -6.74 8.05 -3.29
C VAL A 117 -7.65 8.52 -4.43
N GLU A 118 -8.32 7.61 -5.14
CA GLU A 118 -9.18 7.94 -6.26
C GLU A 118 -10.36 8.82 -5.84
N SER A 119 -10.51 9.95 -6.52
CA SER A 119 -11.65 10.84 -6.30
C SER A 119 -12.94 10.18 -6.75
N LYS A 120 -13.97 10.23 -5.92
CA LYS A 120 -15.31 9.68 -6.21
C LYS A 120 -16.35 10.79 -6.08
N ASP A 121 -17.31 10.80 -6.99
CA ASP A 121 -18.48 11.69 -6.94
C ASP A 121 -18.14 13.18 -6.77
N GLY A 122 -17.05 13.63 -7.41
CA GLY A 122 -16.60 15.02 -7.32
C GLY A 122 -15.87 15.37 -6.01
N LEU A 123 -15.64 14.39 -5.12
CA LEU A 123 -14.87 14.56 -3.91
C LEU A 123 -13.39 14.18 -4.16
N PRO A 124 -12.46 15.15 -4.17
CA PRO A 124 -11.04 14.86 -4.40
C PRO A 124 -10.42 14.10 -3.23
N GLY A 125 -9.46 13.22 -3.53
CA GLY A 125 -8.60 12.59 -2.54
C GLY A 125 -9.14 11.32 -1.88
N GLY A 126 -10.14 10.66 -2.46
CA GLY A 126 -10.63 9.36 -2.00
C GLY A 126 -11.09 9.36 -0.54
N LEU A 127 -10.48 8.51 0.29
CA LEU A 127 -10.77 8.43 1.72
C LEU A 127 -10.12 9.54 2.56
N ARG A 128 -9.37 10.47 1.94
CA ARG A 128 -8.69 11.60 2.60
C ARG A 128 -7.80 11.17 3.77
N LEU A 129 -7.04 10.10 3.59
CA LEU A 129 -6.07 9.63 4.56
C LEU A 129 -4.89 10.60 4.66
N SER A 130 -4.27 10.67 5.84
CA SER A 130 -3.05 11.45 6.01
C SER A 130 -1.91 10.90 5.14
N TYR A 131 -0.97 11.75 4.73
CA TYR A 131 0.22 11.34 3.98
C TYR A 131 1.05 10.32 4.75
N GLY A 132 1.14 10.43 6.08
CA GLY A 132 1.77 9.42 6.93
C GLY A 132 1.11 8.04 6.81
N THR A 133 -0.24 7.99 6.76
CA THR A 133 -0.99 6.73 6.58
C THR A 133 -0.79 6.15 5.18
N LEU A 134 -0.88 6.99 4.13
CA LEU A 134 -0.63 6.56 2.75
C LEU A 134 0.81 6.08 2.56
N GLY A 135 1.79 6.79 3.14
CA GLY A 135 3.19 6.36 3.13
C GLY A 135 3.40 5.01 3.81
N ALA A 136 2.77 4.80 4.98
CA ALA A 136 2.82 3.54 5.70
C ALA A 136 2.12 2.39 4.95
N PHE A 137 1.11 2.66 4.14
CA PHE A 137 0.43 1.69 3.28
C PHE A 137 1.33 1.22 2.12
N ILE A 138 2.16 2.10 1.53
CA ILE A 138 2.90 1.79 0.31
C ILE A 138 4.08 0.85 0.60
N LYS A 139 3.91 -0.43 0.30
CA LYS A 139 4.94 -1.47 0.42
C LYS A 139 5.97 -1.39 -0.71
N TYR A 140 5.56 -1.03 -1.92
CA TYR A 140 6.39 -0.96 -3.12
C TYR A 140 6.31 0.43 -3.77
N PRO A 141 7.18 1.38 -3.40
CA PRO A 141 7.10 2.76 -3.86
C PRO A 141 7.68 2.92 -5.27
N LYS A 142 7.09 2.26 -6.26
CA LYS A 142 7.48 2.35 -7.67
C LYS A 142 6.27 2.06 -8.58
N THR A 143 6.39 2.45 -9.85
CA THR A 143 5.46 2.14 -10.95
C THR A 143 5.80 0.82 -11.64
N SER A 144 4.89 0.32 -12.47
CA SER A 144 5.08 -0.89 -13.28
C SER A 144 6.12 -0.72 -14.39
N PHE A 145 6.32 0.51 -14.85
CA PHE A 145 7.17 0.86 -15.99
C PHE A 145 8.17 1.98 -15.62
N PRO A 146 9.43 1.93 -16.08
CA PRO A 146 10.05 0.85 -16.86
C PRO A 146 10.29 -0.41 -16.01
N GLN A 147 10.23 -1.58 -16.66
CA GLN A 147 10.56 -2.85 -16.02
C GLN A 147 12.07 -3.04 -15.98
N TYR A 148 12.62 -3.34 -14.83
CA TYR A 148 14.02 -3.71 -14.65
C TYR A 148 14.17 -4.79 -13.58
N LYS A 149 15.19 -5.64 -13.75
CA LYS A 149 15.54 -6.64 -12.74
C LYS A 149 16.21 -5.95 -11.55
N THR A 150 15.74 -6.24 -10.36
CA THR A 150 16.29 -5.70 -9.12
C THR A 150 16.40 -6.79 -8.06
N GLN A 151 17.38 -6.68 -7.18
CA GLN A 151 17.50 -7.49 -5.97
C GLN A 151 16.88 -6.77 -4.75
N ASN A 152 16.44 -5.52 -4.91
CA ASN A 152 15.84 -4.74 -3.86
C ASN A 152 14.41 -5.22 -3.60
N ILE A 153 14.13 -5.66 -2.38
CA ILE A 153 12.81 -6.17 -1.96
C ILE A 153 11.72 -5.12 -2.18
N SER A 154 12.02 -3.83 -1.92
CA SER A 154 11.06 -2.74 -2.12
C SER A 154 10.71 -2.45 -3.59
N GLU A 155 11.40 -3.08 -4.52
CA GLU A 155 11.23 -2.91 -5.96
C GLU A 155 10.83 -4.21 -6.67
N LYS A 156 10.62 -5.30 -5.91
CA LYS A 156 10.24 -6.62 -6.44
C LYS A 156 8.86 -6.59 -7.14
N LYS A 157 7.95 -5.78 -6.63
CA LYS A 157 6.63 -5.51 -7.18
C LYS A 157 6.47 -3.99 -7.39
N PHE A 158 5.32 -3.53 -7.82
CA PHE A 158 5.01 -2.10 -7.90
C PHE A 158 3.76 -1.77 -7.07
N GLY A 159 3.60 -0.52 -6.66
CA GLY A 159 2.54 -0.09 -5.76
C GLY A 159 1.75 1.11 -6.28
N VAL A 160 1.96 1.53 -7.53
CA VAL A 160 1.31 2.72 -8.10
C VAL A 160 1.04 2.49 -9.57
N PHE A 161 -0.19 2.71 -10.01
CA PHE A 161 -0.55 2.79 -11.43
C PHE A 161 -0.25 4.16 -12.02
N GLN A 162 -0.17 4.25 -13.34
CA GLN A 162 0.10 5.52 -14.03
C GLN A 162 -0.95 6.60 -13.74
N SER A 163 -2.20 6.19 -13.56
CA SER A 163 -3.30 7.11 -13.24
C SER A 163 -3.10 7.86 -11.92
N GLU A 164 -2.41 7.29 -10.95
CA GLU A 164 -2.14 7.89 -9.63
C GLU A 164 -0.72 8.46 -9.51
N LEU A 165 0.10 8.44 -10.57
CA LEU A 165 1.51 8.81 -10.52
C LEU A 165 1.73 10.24 -10.02
N THR A 166 0.95 11.20 -10.48
CA THR A 166 1.10 12.62 -10.10
C THR A 166 0.89 12.79 -8.60
N PHE A 167 -0.18 12.24 -8.05
CA PHE A 167 -0.46 12.28 -6.63
C PHE A 167 0.58 11.53 -5.81
N PHE A 168 1.04 10.36 -6.29
CA PHE A 168 2.12 9.62 -5.65
C PHE A 168 3.42 10.43 -5.54
N GLN A 169 3.81 11.13 -6.61
CA GLN A 169 5.01 11.98 -6.59
C GLN A 169 4.87 13.14 -5.58
N GLU A 170 3.71 13.79 -5.52
CA GLU A 170 3.41 14.80 -4.52
C GLU A 170 3.53 14.26 -3.09
N LEU A 171 2.92 13.09 -2.84
CA LEU A 171 2.99 12.39 -1.56
C LEU A 171 4.44 12.10 -1.14
N MET A 172 5.24 11.50 -2.04
CA MET A 172 6.63 11.13 -1.75
C MET A 172 7.53 12.34 -1.51
N ASN A 173 7.31 13.42 -2.27
CA ASN A 173 8.03 14.68 -2.07
C ASN A 173 7.67 15.32 -0.71
N SER A 174 6.39 15.33 -0.34
CA SER A 174 5.92 15.85 0.95
C SER A 174 6.47 15.05 2.14
N LEU A 175 6.60 13.74 1.99
CA LEU A 175 7.21 12.86 3.00
C LEU A 175 8.74 12.92 3.02
N LYS A 176 9.38 13.58 2.05
CA LYS A 176 10.86 13.71 1.92
C LYS A 176 11.59 12.36 1.91
N ILE A 177 11.01 11.34 1.30
CA ILE A 177 11.56 9.98 1.22
C ILE A 177 12.08 9.60 -0.17
N GLN A 178 12.36 10.59 -1.00
CA GLN A 178 13.04 10.41 -2.28
C GLN A 178 14.52 10.02 -2.05
N LYS A 179 14.99 8.98 -2.73
CA LYS A 179 16.39 8.52 -2.69
C LYS A 179 17.25 9.23 -3.73
N ASN A 180 16.70 9.36 -4.96
CA ASN A 180 17.32 10.02 -6.12
C ASN A 180 16.21 10.47 -7.06
N ASN A 181 16.55 11.03 -8.22
CA ASN A 181 15.59 11.63 -9.15
C ASN A 181 14.48 10.68 -9.65
N SER A 182 14.61 9.36 -9.45
CA SER A 182 13.68 8.37 -10.00
C SER A 182 13.29 7.25 -9.03
N SER A 183 13.79 7.25 -7.80
CA SER A 183 13.49 6.20 -6.83
C SER A 183 13.15 6.74 -5.45
N TYR A 184 12.31 6.00 -4.74
CA TYR A 184 11.80 6.35 -3.42
C TYR A 184 12.14 5.28 -2.39
N ALA A 185 12.34 5.70 -1.13
CA ALA A 185 12.42 4.78 -0.02
C ALA A 185 11.02 4.34 0.43
N ARG A 186 10.93 3.18 1.08
CA ARG A 186 9.74 2.86 1.88
C ARG A 186 9.63 3.84 3.05
N HIS A 187 8.42 4.24 3.37
CA HIS A 187 8.16 4.94 4.61
C HIS A 187 8.53 4.04 5.80
N PRO A 188 9.21 4.55 6.85
CA PRO A 188 9.62 3.71 7.99
C PRO A 188 8.49 2.90 8.63
N LEU A 189 7.30 3.48 8.74
CA LEU A 189 6.14 2.80 9.33
C LEU A 189 5.56 1.69 8.43
N ALA A 190 5.90 1.63 7.14
CA ALA A 190 5.47 0.53 6.26
C ALA A 190 6.05 -0.82 6.69
N PHE A 191 7.22 -0.83 7.32
CA PHE A 191 7.82 -2.04 7.89
C PHE A 191 7.01 -2.60 9.07
N LEU A 192 6.35 -1.72 9.83
CA LEU A 192 5.49 -2.13 10.96
C LEU A 192 4.16 -2.72 10.47
N VAL A 193 3.64 -2.24 9.35
CA VAL A 193 2.46 -2.83 8.69
C VAL A 193 2.78 -4.24 8.20
N GLU A 194 3.92 -4.41 7.52
CA GLU A 194 4.39 -5.72 7.03
C GLU A 194 4.63 -6.70 8.20
N ALA A 195 5.30 -6.24 9.26
CA ALA A 195 5.52 -7.07 10.46
C ALA A 195 4.22 -7.49 11.15
N ALA A 196 3.22 -6.60 11.20
CA ALA A 196 1.92 -6.93 11.77
C ALA A 196 1.16 -7.97 10.94
N ASP A 197 1.24 -7.88 9.61
CA ASP A 197 0.68 -8.85 8.68
C ASP A 197 1.33 -10.23 8.88
N ASP A 198 2.67 -10.28 8.90
CA ASP A 198 3.43 -11.52 9.13
C ASP A 198 3.13 -12.18 10.49
N ILE A 199 2.86 -11.38 11.55
CA ILE A 199 2.49 -11.88 12.88
C ILE A 199 1.09 -12.53 12.87
N CYS A 200 0.17 -12.01 12.07
CA CYS A 200 -1.23 -12.47 12.01
C CYS A 200 -1.47 -13.54 10.93
N TYR A 201 -0.47 -13.87 10.14
CA TYR A 201 -0.55 -14.88 9.08
C TYR A 201 -0.32 -16.28 9.65
#